data_06ef8e6b64e29648c382c0ceec359ee2
#
_entry.id   06ef8e6b64e29648c382c0ceec359ee2
#
_cell.length_a   1.000
_cell.length_b   1.000
_cell.length_c   1.000
_cell.angle_alpha   90.00
_cell.angle_beta   90.00
_cell.angle_gamma   90.00
#
_symmetry.space_group_name_H-M   'P 1'
#
loop_
_entity.id
_entity.type
_entity.pdbx_description
1 polymer ?
#
loop_
_entity_poly.entity_id
_entity_poly.type
_entity_poly.pdbx_seq_one_letter_code
_entity_poly.pdbx_strand_id
1 'polypeptide(L)'
;MIALTGTPGTGKTSVAEELKRRGYKVISVKEFAEIHRCAKKAGDEIIVDIEKLSKYRFEGIIEGHLSHLLKPDITIVLRCNPLVIKKRLLERGWDYEKVMENVEAELIDLILVEALQNCERVYEIDTTEMTISEVADAIEKILRGEGNFEPGKVDWISELEDRIEEVTRYGGIQKDRLG
;
A
#
# COMPACT_ATOMS: atom_id res chain seq x y z
N MET A 1 10.67 13.68 -4.62
CA MET A 1 10.36 12.23 -4.57
C MET A 1 8.97 12.04 -3.99
N ILE A 2 8.15 11.24 -4.65
CA ILE A 2 6.78 10.93 -4.25
C ILE A 2 6.71 9.45 -3.91
N ALA A 3 6.16 9.09 -2.77
CA ALA A 3 5.87 7.69 -2.43
C ALA A 3 4.42 7.35 -2.77
N LEU A 4 4.22 6.27 -3.51
CA LEU A 4 2.92 5.62 -3.72
C LEU A 4 2.95 4.32 -2.91
N THR A 5 2.32 4.32 -1.75
CA THR A 5 2.36 3.24 -0.77
C THR A 5 0.96 2.67 -0.47
N GLY A 6 0.88 1.70 0.39
CA GLY A 6 -0.35 1.00 0.81
C GLY A 6 -0.13 -0.50 0.91
N THR A 7 -1.05 -1.18 1.52
CA THR A 7 -1.02 -2.64 1.72
C THR A 7 -0.99 -3.40 0.39
N PRO A 8 -0.32 -4.55 0.28
CA PRO A 8 -0.46 -5.45 -0.87
C PRO A 8 -1.93 -5.72 -1.20
N GLY A 9 -2.32 -5.60 -2.47
CA GLY A 9 -3.72 -5.76 -2.91
C GLY A 9 -4.50 -4.46 -3.14
N THR A 10 -4.00 -3.30 -2.70
CA THR A 10 -4.64 -1.98 -2.90
C THR A 10 -4.57 -1.43 -4.33
N GLY A 11 -3.82 -2.08 -5.23
CA GLY A 11 -3.76 -1.68 -6.65
C GLY A 11 -2.57 -0.81 -7.05
N LYS A 12 -1.59 -0.59 -6.16
CA LYS A 12 -0.40 0.26 -6.44
C LYS A 12 0.26 0.00 -7.79
N THR A 13 0.57 -1.24 -8.10
CA THR A 13 1.29 -1.59 -9.34
C THR A 13 0.48 -1.23 -10.59
N SER A 14 -0.83 -1.51 -10.60
CA SER A 14 -1.69 -1.15 -11.73
C SER A 14 -1.80 0.36 -11.90
N VAL A 15 -1.89 1.10 -10.80
CA VAL A 15 -1.91 2.57 -10.79
C VAL A 15 -0.55 3.13 -11.25
N ALA A 16 0.55 2.53 -10.82
CA ALA A 16 1.90 2.91 -11.25
C ALA A 16 2.09 2.74 -12.77
N GLU A 17 1.57 1.66 -13.35
CA GLU A 17 1.59 1.45 -14.81
C GLU A 17 0.74 2.50 -15.55
N GLU A 18 -0.43 2.85 -15.02
CA GLU A 18 -1.27 3.91 -15.59
C GLU A 18 -0.56 5.27 -15.54
N LEU A 19 0.08 5.61 -14.41
CA LEU A 19 0.86 6.84 -14.29
C LEU A 19 2.07 6.87 -15.24
N LYS A 20 2.74 5.74 -15.46
CA LYS A 20 3.79 5.63 -16.50
C LYS A 20 3.21 5.93 -17.88
N ARG A 21 2.05 5.37 -18.21
CA ARG A 21 1.35 5.60 -19.49
C ARG A 21 0.98 7.06 -19.69
N ARG A 22 0.70 7.79 -18.61
CA ARG A 22 0.43 9.24 -18.59
C ARG A 22 1.70 10.09 -18.65
N GLY A 23 2.88 9.48 -18.69
CA GLY A 23 4.16 10.18 -18.84
C GLY A 23 4.90 10.49 -17.53
N TYR A 24 4.42 10.00 -16.39
CA TYR A 24 5.15 10.13 -15.12
C TYR A 24 6.35 9.20 -15.06
N LYS A 25 7.42 9.66 -14.42
CA LYS A 25 8.54 8.80 -14.05
C LYS A 25 8.16 7.98 -12.83
N VAL A 26 8.01 6.68 -12.98
CA VAL A 26 7.64 5.77 -11.89
C VAL A 26 8.61 4.60 -11.85
N ILE A 27 9.08 4.26 -10.66
CA ILE A 27 9.95 3.11 -10.39
C ILE A 27 9.43 2.35 -9.15
N SER A 28 9.64 1.04 -9.09
CA SER A 28 9.34 0.28 -7.87
C SER A 28 10.45 0.43 -6.82
N VAL A 29 10.11 0.25 -5.53
CA VAL A 29 11.11 0.18 -4.44
C VAL A 29 12.15 -0.88 -4.74
N LYS A 30 11.75 -2.03 -5.28
CA LYS A 30 12.65 -3.13 -5.65
C LYS A 30 13.64 -2.68 -6.71
N GLU A 31 13.18 -2.12 -7.81
CA GLU A 31 14.00 -1.66 -8.92
C GLU A 31 14.95 -0.52 -8.47
N PHE A 32 14.45 0.41 -7.65
CA PHE A 32 15.27 1.48 -7.07
C PHE A 32 16.37 0.92 -6.16
N ALA A 33 16.06 -0.11 -5.36
CA ALA A 33 17.03 -0.78 -4.50
C ALA A 33 18.08 -1.57 -5.30
N GLU A 34 17.70 -2.19 -6.40
CA GLU A 34 18.63 -2.90 -7.30
C GLU A 34 19.63 -1.92 -7.94
N ILE A 35 19.16 -0.78 -8.47
CA ILE A 35 20.01 0.28 -9.06
C ILE A 35 21.06 0.76 -8.06
N HIS A 36 20.67 0.96 -6.80
CA HIS A 36 21.55 1.50 -5.75
C HIS A 36 22.27 0.42 -4.93
N ARG A 37 22.17 -0.85 -5.33
CA ARG A 37 22.78 -1.99 -4.61
C ARG A 37 22.39 -2.04 -3.13
N CYS A 38 21.10 -1.75 -2.87
CA CYS A 38 20.47 -1.81 -1.55
C CYS A 38 19.52 -3.00 -1.42
N ALA A 39 19.52 -3.92 -2.37
CA ALA A 39 18.76 -5.15 -2.36
C ALA A 39 19.69 -6.36 -2.17
N LYS A 40 19.28 -7.31 -1.33
CA LYS A 40 19.95 -8.60 -1.14
C LYS A 40 18.94 -9.72 -1.35
N LYS A 41 19.33 -10.75 -2.08
CA LYS A 41 18.50 -11.95 -2.24
C LYS A 41 18.70 -12.86 -1.02
N ALA A 42 17.62 -13.25 -0.36
CA ALA A 42 17.59 -14.20 0.75
C ALA A 42 16.56 -15.29 0.44
N GLY A 43 17.03 -16.42 -0.11
CA GLY A 43 16.15 -17.44 -0.64
C GLY A 43 15.35 -16.90 -1.84
N ASP A 44 14.03 -17.01 -1.76
CA ASP A 44 13.10 -16.49 -2.78
C ASP A 44 12.68 -15.03 -2.52
N GLU A 45 13.08 -14.45 -1.40
CA GLU A 45 12.74 -13.08 -1.01
C GLU A 45 13.86 -12.10 -1.35
N ILE A 46 13.46 -10.84 -1.58
CA ILE A 46 14.38 -9.71 -1.75
C ILE A 46 14.26 -8.83 -0.52
N ILE A 47 15.31 -8.77 0.26
CA ILE A 47 15.41 -7.88 1.42
C ILE A 47 16.01 -6.55 0.95
N VAL A 48 15.31 -5.47 1.23
CA VAL A 48 15.74 -4.10 0.90
C VAL A 48 16.29 -3.43 2.17
N ASP A 49 17.50 -2.90 2.05
CA ASP A 49 18.12 -2.05 3.07
C ASP A 49 17.54 -0.62 2.95
N ILE A 50 16.43 -0.40 3.66
CA ILE A 50 15.68 0.86 3.63
C ILE A 50 16.52 2.02 4.16
N GLU A 51 17.30 1.83 5.23
CA GLU A 51 18.14 2.89 5.81
C GLU A 51 19.18 3.38 4.78
N LYS A 52 19.83 2.46 4.09
CA LYS A 52 20.77 2.79 3.04
C LYS A 52 20.06 3.42 1.83
N LEU A 53 18.93 2.85 1.41
CA LEU A 53 18.19 3.29 0.24
C LEU A 53 17.60 4.71 0.43
N SER A 54 17.19 5.07 1.64
CA SER A 54 16.65 6.39 1.97
C SER A 54 17.64 7.55 1.81
N LYS A 55 18.93 7.26 1.62
CA LYS A 55 19.98 8.26 1.33
C LYS A 55 19.98 8.71 -0.14
N TYR A 56 19.33 7.96 -1.02
CA TYR A 56 19.23 8.29 -2.45
C TYR A 56 17.91 9.03 -2.74
N ARG A 57 17.91 9.81 -3.81
CA ARG A 57 16.72 10.57 -4.26
C ARG A 57 16.34 10.16 -5.67
N PHE A 58 15.06 10.21 -5.95
CA PHE A 58 14.48 9.96 -7.27
C PHE A 58 13.54 11.10 -7.64
N GLU A 59 13.71 11.66 -8.82
CA GLU A 59 12.80 12.69 -9.34
C GLU A 59 11.59 12.04 -10.03
N GLY A 60 10.64 11.60 -9.24
CA GLY A 60 9.45 10.90 -9.71
C GLY A 60 8.72 10.19 -8.58
N ILE A 61 7.96 9.19 -8.94
CA ILE A 61 7.13 8.36 -8.04
C ILE A 61 7.84 7.03 -7.78
N ILE A 62 8.00 6.67 -6.51
CA ILE A 62 8.47 5.34 -6.10
C ILE A 62 7.26 4.57 -5.56
N GLU A 63 6.89 3.46 -6.22
CA GLU A 63 5.80 2.61 -5.78
C GLU A 63 6.29 1.43 -4.94
N GLY A 64 5.53 1.08 -3.91
CA GLY A 64 5.74 -0.10 -3.07
C GLY A 64 5.33 0.12 -1.63
N HIS A 65 5.03 -0.98 -0.92
CA HIS A 65 4.55 -0.93 0.46
C HIS A 65 5.55 -0.33 1.47
N LEU A 66 6.83 -0.19 1.11
CA LEU A 66 7.89 0.43 1.93
C LEU A 66 8.30 1.83 1.43
N SER A 67 7.68 2.36 0.38
CA SER A 67 8.13 3.60 -0.25
C SER A 67 8.02 4.83 0.67
N HIS A 68 7.08 4.83 1.61
CA HIS A 68 6.92 5.89 2.63
C HIS A 68 8.11 5.97 3.60
N LEU A 69 8.91 4.91 3.75
CA LEU A 69 10.10 4.88 4.61
C LEU A 69 11.35 5.50 3.94
N LEU A 70 11.25 5.87 2.65
CA LEU A 70 12.36 6.47 1.89
C LEU A 70 12.46 7.98 2.04
N LYS A 71 11.81 8.58 3.03
CA LYS A 71 11.76 10.04 3.28
C LYS A 71 11.29 10.83 2.06
N PRO A 72 10.11 10.54 1.51
CA PRO A 72 9.55 11.25 0.37
C PRO A 72 9.12 12.67 0.75
N ASP A 73 8.96 13.54 -0.26
CA ASP A 73 8.41 14.89 -0.08
C ASP A 73 6.87 14.87 -0.01
N ILE A 74 6.27 13.86 -0.67
CA ILE A 74 4.82 13.58 -0.67
C ILE A 74 4.64 12.08 -0.53
N THR A 75 3.70 11.66 0.31
CA THR A 75 3.30 10.27 0.48
C THR A 75 1.81 10.13 0.13
N ILE A 76 1.50 9.22 -0.77
CA ILE A 76 0.12 8.88 -1.14
C ILE A 76 -0.12 7.44 -0.71
N VAL A 77 -1.02 7.26 0.25
CA VAL A 77 -1.40 5.95 0.79
C VAL A 77 -2.67 5.48 0.11
N LEU A 78 -2.57 4.40 -0.66
CA LEU A 78 -3.74 3.74 -1.21
C LEU A 78 -4.33 2.80 -0.17
N ARG A 79 -5.62 2.97 0.09
CA ARG A 79 -6.43 2.15 0.98
C ARG A 79 -7.37 1.27 0.16
N CYS A 80 -7.78 0.15 0.70
CA CYS A 80 -8.79 -0.69 0.08
C CYS A 80 -9.47 -1.55 1.14
N ASN A 81 -10.77 -1.77 1.00
CA ASN A 81 -11.53 -2.61 1.93
C ASN A 81 -10.81 -3.96 2.15
N PRO A 82 -10.54 -4.35 3.41
CA PRO A 82 -9.83 -5.58 3.77
C PRO A 82 -10.40 -6.85 3.14
N LEU A 83 -11.72 -6.93 2.96
CA LEU A 83 -12.35 -8.08 2.29
C LEU A 83 -12.02 -8.13 0.79
N VAL A 84 -11.90 -6.98 0.15
CA VAL A 84 -11.48 -6.88 -1.26
C VAL A 84 -10.02 -7.27 -1.40
N ILE A 85 -9.15 -6.82 -0.48
CA ILE A 85 -7.74 -7.24 -0.41
C ILE A 85 -7.63 -8.75 -0.25
N LYS A 86 -8.35 -9.32 0.73
CA LYS A 86 -8.39 -10.77 0.97
C LYS A 86 -8.71 -11.55 -0.31
N LYS A 87 -9.79 -11.19 -0.97
CA LYS A 87 -10.19 -11.82 -2.24
C LYS A 87 -9.09 -11.72 -3.29
N ARG A 88 -8.55 -10.51 -3.54
CA ARG A 88 -7.52 -10.26 -4.56
C ARG A 88 -6.23 -11.06 -4.31
N LEU A 89 -5.79 -11.17 -3.06
CA LEU A 89 -4.56 -11.88 -2.71
C LEU A 89 -4.76 -13.40 -2.80
N LEU A 90 -5.91 -13.95 -2.38
CA LEU A 90 -6.24 -15.36 -2.56
C LEU A 90 -6.32 -15.74 -4.04
N GLU A 91 -6.95 -14.91 -4.88
CA GLU A 91 -7.01 -15.12 -6.35
C GLU A 91 -5.62 -15.12 -7.01
N ARG A 92 -4.64 -14.44 -6.40
CA ARG A 92 -3.23 -14.47 -6.83
C ARG A 92 -2.45 -15.69 -6.33
N GLY A 93 -3.10 -16.59 -5.59
CA GLY A 93 -2.48 -17.80 -5.05
C GLY A 93 -1.55 -17.56 -3.85
N TRP A 94 -1.72 -16.46 -3.13
CA TRP A 94 -0.94 -16.22 -1.91
C TRP A 94 -1.37 -17.18 -0.80
N ASP A 95 -0.39 -17.56 0.03
CA ASP A 95 -0.65 -18.36 1.22
C ASP A 95 -1.62 -17.63 2.17
N TYR A 96 -2.55 -18.40 2.78
CA TYR A 96 -3.64 -17.83 3.60
C TYR A 96 -3.12 -17.02 4.79
N GLU A 97 -2.08 -17.49 5.48
CA GLU A 97 -1.49 -16.78 6.62
C GLU A 97 -0.95 -15.41 6.18
N LYS A 98 -0.22 -15.39 5.06
CA LYS A 98 0.32 -14.15 4.47
C LYS A 98 -0.80 -13.22 3.97
N VAL A 99 -1.88 -13.77 3.46
CA VAL A 99 -3.09 -12.97 3.10
C VAL A 99 -3.66 -12.31 4.34
N MET A 100 -3.88 -13.07 5.41
CA MET A 100 -4.47 -12.53 6.64
C MET A 100 -3.57 -11.52 7.34
N GLU A 101 -2.25 -11.67 7.32
CA GLU A 101 -1.32 -10.64 7.80
C GLU A 101 -1.52 -9.30 7.10
N ASN A 102 -1.69 -9.31 5.78
CA ASN A 102 -1.92 -8.08 5.02
C ASN A 102 -3.34 -7.51 5.26
N VAL A 103 -4.34 -8.37 5.38
CA VAL A 103 -5.72 -7.97 5.68
C VAL A 103 -5.81 -7.28 7.04
N GLU A 104 -5.19 -7.86 8.07
CA GLU A 104 -5.12 -7.29 9.41
C GLU A 104 -4.32 -5.98 9.43
N ALA A 105 -3.20 -5.91 8.70
CA ALA A 105 -2.40 -4.69 8.57
C ALA A 105 -3.21 -3.53 7.96
N GLU A 106 -4.04 -3.80 6.95
CA GLU A 106 -4.94 -2.81 6.38
C GLU A 106 -6.07 -2.42 7.34
N LEU A 107 -6.65 -3.40 8.03
CA LEU A 107 -7.73 -3.19 9.01
C LEU A 107 -7.34 -2.20 10.12
N ILE A 108 -6.09 -2.27 10.58
CA ILE A 108 -5.54 -1.43 11.66
C ILE A 108 -4.76 -0.21 11.14
N ASP A 109 -4.91 0.15 9.87
CA ASP A 109 -4.27 1.32 9.25
C ASP A 109 -2.73 1.33 9.33
N LEU A 110 -2.06 0.18 9.41
CA LEU A 110 -0.65 0.08 9.73
C LEU A 110 0.22 0.99 8.85
N ILE A 111 0.10 0.92 7.53
CA ILE A 111 0.91 1.72 6.60
C ILE A 111 0.56 3.21 6.67
N LEU A 112 -0.73 3.55 6.90
CA LEU A 112 -1.13 4.94 7.09
C LEU A 112 -0.51 5.53 8.36
N VAL A 113 -0.57 4.80 9.47
CA VAL A 113 0.03 5.21 10.75
C VAL A 113 1.54 5.39 10.61
N GLU A 114 2.24 4.42 9.97
CA GLU A 114 3.68 4.54 9.70
C GLU A 114 4.00 5.77 8.82
N ALA A 115 3.19 6.01 7.78
CA ALA A 115 3.36 7.17 6.91
C ALA A 115 3.19 8.49 7.68
N LEU A 116 2.16 8.60 8.53
CA LEU A 116 1.92 9.78 9.36
C LEU A 116 3.03 10.05 10.39
N GLN A 117 3.69 9.01 10.87
CA GLN A 117 4.81 9.13 11.81
C GLN A 117 6.13 9.55 11.13
N ASN A 118 6.30 9.21 9.85
CA ASN A 118 7.60 9.34 9.16
C ASN A 118 7.61 10.40 8.04
N CYS A 119 6.44 10.92 7.63
CA CYS A 119 6.31 11.81 6.48
C CYS A 119 5.55 13.08 6.84
N GLU A 120 5.96 14.21 6.26
CA GLU A 120 5.33 15.51 6.54
C GLU A 120 4.02 15.75 5.78
N ARG A 121 3.95 15.26 4.52
CA ARG A 121 2.79 15.42 3.64
C ARG A 121 2.24 14.06 3.25
N VAL A 122 1.16 13.68 3.89
CA VAL A 122 0.49 12.39 3.67
C VAL A 122 -0.92 12.63 3.12
N TYR A 123 -1.27 11.87 2.09
CA TYR A 123 -2.60 11.86 1.47
C TYR A 123 -3.14 10.44 1.45
N GLU A 124 -4.46 10.30 1.57
CA GLU A 124 -5.16 9.02 1.61
C GLU A 124 -6.16 8.92 0.46
N ILE A 125 -6.18 7.78 -0.24
CA ILE A 125 -7.14 7.48 -1.31
C ILE A 125 -7.73 6.10 -1.04
N ASP A 126 -9.04 6.02 -0.80
CA ASP A 126 -9.76 4.75 -0.82
C ASP A 126 -10.01 4.31 -2.27
N THR A 127 -9.42 3.16 -2.63
CA THR A 127 -9.47 2.61 -3.99
C THR A 127 -10.52 1.49 -4.14
N THR A 128 -11.33 1.24 -3.12
CA THR A 128 -12.25 0.09 -3.06
C THR A 128 -13.16 0.03 -4.29
N GLU A 129 -13.80 1.13 -4.62
CA GLU A 129 -14.77 1.23 -5.72
C GLU A 129 -14.24 2.02 -6.94
N MET A 130 -12.98 2.48 -6.88
CA MET A 130 -12.39 3.29 -7.94
C MET A 130 -11.75 2.43 -9.04
N THR A 131 -11.89 2.87 -10.26
CA THR A 131 -11.10 2.36 -11.38
C THR A 131 -9.65 2.85 -11.29
N ILE A 132 -8.74 2.15 -11.96
CA ILE A 132 -7.31 2.53 -12.01
C ILE A 132 -7.14 3.96 -12.55
N SER A 133 -7.94 4.35 -13.55
CA SER A 133 -7.91 5.70 -14.14
C SER A 133 -8.34 6.75 -13.13
N GLU A 134 -9.41 6.52 -12.37
CA GLU A 134 -9.90 7.44 -11.35
C GLU A 134 -8.90 7.63 -10.20
N VAL A 135 -8.21 6.55 -9.80
CA VAL A 135 -7.14 6.65 -8.80
C VAL A 135 -5.98 7.49 -9.34
N ALA A 136 -5.59 7.29 -10.60
CA ALA A 136 -4.56 8.12 -11.24
C ALA A 136 -4.98 9.59 -11.33
N ASP A 137 -6.25 9.88 -11.66
CA ASP A 137 -6.81 11.25 -11.68
C ASP A 137 -6.74 11.89 -10.27
N ALA A 138 -7.06 11.13 -9.23
CA ALA A 138 -6.95 11.58 -7.84
C ALA A 138 -5.50 11.91 -7.46
N ILE A 139 -4.54 11.06 -7.86
CA ILE A 139 -3.11 11.32 -7.67
C ILE A 139 -2.69 12.61 -8.38
N GLU A 140 -3.09 12.81 -9.62
CA GLU A 140 -2.80 14.05 -10.36
C GLU A 140 -3.38 15.29 -9.69
N LYS A 141 -4.58 15.21 -9.11
CA LYS A 141 -5.17 16.30 -8.31
C LYS A 141 -4.31 16.61 -7.08
N ILE A 142 -3.88 15.59 -6.34
CA ILE A 142 -2.97 15.76 -5.20
C ILE A 142 -1.69 16.49 -5.62
N LEU A 143 -1.08 16.09 -6.74
CA LEU A 143 0.16 16.68 -7.24
C LEU A 143 -0.01 18.14 -7.69
N ARG A 144 -1.22 18.54 -8.09
CA ARG A 144 -1.58 19.94 -8.40
C ARG A 144 -2.03 20.74 -7.18
N GLY A 145 -2.13 20.11 -5.99
CA GLY A 145 -2.65 20.75 -4.78
C GLY A 145 -4.18 20.94 -4.81
N GLU A 146 -4.89 20.12 -5.57
CA GLU A 146 -6.34 20.17 -5.74
C GLU A 146 -7.03 19.07 -4.94
N GLY A 147 -8.26 19.30 -4.52
CA GLY A 147 -9.10 18.34 -3.82
C GLY A 147 -8.78 18.21 -2.33
N ASN A 148 -9.56 17.37 -1.65
CA ASN A 148 -9.37 17.07 -0.22
C ASN A 148 -9.09 15.56 -0.05
N PHE A 149 -7.82 15.22 0.12
CA PHE A 149 -7.30 13.88 0.32
C PHE A 149 -6.58 13.73 1.67
N GLU A 150 -7.00 14.52 2.66
CA GLU A 150 -6.48 14.43 4.03
C GLU A 150 -6.72 13.02 4.60
N PRO A 151 -5.72 12.46 5.31
CA PRO A 151 -5.83 11.14 5.91
C PRO A 151 -6.83 11.08 7.06
N GLY A 152 -7.30 9.86 7.41
CA GLY A 152 -8.19 9.60 8.53
C GLY A 152 -9.69 9.61 8.16
N LYS A 153 -10.01 9.45 6.87
CA LYS A 153 -11.39 9.35 6.41
C LYS A 153 -11.87 7.89 6.29
N VAL A 154 -10.95 6.96 6.18
CA VAL A 154 -11.22 5.52 6.08
C VAL A 154 -11.17 4.92 7.48
N ASP A 155 -12.24 4.22 7.89
CA ASP A 155 -12.35 3.51 9.17
C ASP A 155 -12.90 2.10 8.92
N TRP A 156 -11.99 1.18 8.58
CA TRP A 156 -12.37 -0.21 8.29
C TRP A 156 -12.91 -0.95 9.50
N ILE A 157 -12.50 -0.59 10.72
CA ILE A 157 -12.97 -1.25 11.94
C ILE A 157 -14.47 -0.96 12.13
N SER A 158 -14.87 0.31 11.99
CA SER A 158 -16.29 0.67 12.08
C SER A 158 -17.11 0.14 10.90
N GLU A 159 -16.54 0.18 9.68
CA GLU A 159 -17.24 -0.30 8.47
C GLU A 159 -17.47 -1.82 8.49
N LEU A 160 -16.54 -2.58 9.07
CA LEU A 160 -16.58 -4.04 9.09
C LEU A 160 -16.95 -4.62 10.47
N GLU A 161 -17.54 -3.84 11.38
CA GLU A 161 -17.86 -4.26 12.74
C GLU A 161 -18.63 -5.60 12.75
N ASP A 162 -19.66 -5.72 11.92
CA ASP A 162 -20.48 -6.95 11.80
C ASP A 162 -19.76 -8.12 11.09
N ARG A 163 -18.59 -7.87 10.50
CA ARG A 163 -17.84 -8.83 9.69
C ARG A 163 -16.39 -8.96 10.15
N ILE A 164 -16.07 -8.51 11.34
CA ILE A 164 -14.70 -8.47 11.86
C ILE A 164 -14.02 -9.84 11.86
N GLU A 165 -14.79 -10.92 12.10
CA GLU A 165 -14.28 -12.29 12.06
C GLU A 165 -13.77 -12.72 10.67
N GLU A 166 -14.27 -12.10 9.61
CA GLU A 166 -13.82 -12.43 8.25
C GLU A 166 -12.47 -11.83 7.90
N VAL A 167 -12.06 -10.78 8.64
CA VAL A 167 -10.83 -10.01 8.40
C VAL A 167 -9.81 -10.16 9.53
N THR A 168 -10.03 -11.04 10.49
CA THR A 168 -9.11 -11.37 11.57
C THR A 168 -8.82 -12.86 11.62
N ARG A 169 -7.59 -13.24 12.00
CA ARG A 169 -7.18 -14.65 12.12
C ARG A 169 -7.90 -15.38 13.24
N TYR A 170 -8.36 -14.67 14.26
CA TYR A 170 -9.06 -15.26 15.41
C TYR A 170 -10.46 -15.74 15.11
N GLY A 171 -11.15 -15.19 14.11
CA GLY A 171 -12.50 -15.64 13.69
C GLY A 171 -12.53 -17.04 13.06
N GLY A 172 -11.42 -17.54 12.52
CA GLY A 172 -11.32 -18.86 11.91
C GLY A 172 -11.16 -20.03 12.91
N ILE A 173 -10.67 -19.75 14.13
CA ILE A 173 -10.30 -20.80 15.09
C ILE A 173 -11.52 -21.41 15.81
N GLN A 174 -12.67 -20.72 15.86
CA GLN A 174 -13.85 -21.23 16.54
C GLN A 174 -14.67 -22.24 15.75
N LYS A 175 -14.59 -22.27 14.42
CA LYS A 175 -15.38 -23.22 13.61
C LYS A 175 -14.84 -24.65 13.62
N ASP A 176 -13.54 -24.84 13.83
CA ASP A 176 -12.92 -26.18 13.83
C ASP A 176 -12.94 -26.89 15.20
N ARG A 177 -13.43 -26.23 16.27
CA ARG A 177 -13.48 -26.82 17.62
C ARG A 177 -14.87 -27.30 18.06
N LEU A 178 -15.88 -27.16 17.22
CA LEU A 178 -17.28 -27.57 17.49
C LEU A 178 -17.79 -28.63 16.49
N GLY A 179 -16.91 -29.34 15.80
CA GLY A 179 -17.22 -30.48 14.97
C GLY A 179 -16.79 -31.79 15.60
#